data_338843c40d7cd8e14a5ffd03c94b82cb
#
_entry.id   338843c40d7cd8e14a5ffd03c94b82cb
#
_cell.length_a   1.000
_cell.length_b   1.000
_cell.length_c   1.000
_cell.angle_alpha   90.00
_cell.angle_beta   90.00
_cell.angle_gamma   90.00
#
_symmetry.space_group_name_H-M   'P 1'
#
loop_
_entity.id
_entity.type
_entity.pdbx_description
1 polymer ?
#
loop_
_entity_poly.entity_id
_entity_poly.type
_entity_poly.pdbx_seq_one_letter_code
_entity_poly.pdbx_strand_id
1 'polypeptide(L)'
;MAPPVRLAISLSYPYAPVPMSAPAAQPAPALADAVDAVRQRTDHTPELVLILGSGLGDLADEADAPTVVPADVIPNYPQSTVEGHHGQLVFGTLEGRSVVFVQGRVHAYEGYPTPRLTFPLELCHALGATRLLVTNSAGGINRTFQPGQLMFITDHLNMAFADPGQGQMASPRDTAARRDAHAATASPLHTGYYDLEWTRQAQHVGAEQGVLTVRGTYAWTRGPSYETRAEVRMLSTLGADAVGMSTVPEVLQAHALGMDVLGISTITNFAAGLGHEVLEHDDVLKVGQQVRGDLRTLVRAIVEKT
;
A
#
# COMPACT_ATOMS: atom_id res chain seq x y z
N MET A 1 65.77 -5.62 -18.53
CA MET A 1 64.35 -5.33 -18.20
C MET A 1 63.50 -6.18 -19.14
N ALA A 2 62.85 -7.20 -18.62
CA ALA A 2 61.94 -8.06 -19.37
C ALA A 2 60.52 -7.39 -19.39
N PRO A 3 59.76 -7.45 -20.51
CA PRO A 3 58.44 -6.87 -20.57
C PRO A 3 57.42 -7.67 -19.76
N PRO A 4 56.36 -7.03 -19.24
CA PRO A 4 55.37 -7.70 -18.39
C PRO A 4 54.49 -8.67 -19.22
N VAL A 5 54.41 -9.90 -18.74
CA VAL A 5 53.49 -10.93 -19.29
C VAL A 5 52.04 -10.54 -18.95
N ARG A 6 51.27 -10.21 -19.95
CA ARG A 6 49.80 -10.05 -19.81
C ARG A 6 49.17 -11.44 -19.91
N LEU A 7 48.68 -11.97 -18.79
CA LEU A 7 47.79 -13.12 -18.78
C LEU A 7 46.38 -12.67 -19.20
N ALA A 8 45.96 -12.96 -20.40
CA ALA A 8 44.58 -12.82 -20.80
C ALA A 8 43.84 -14.10 -20.41
N ILE A 9 43.07 -14.06 -19.29
CA ILE A 9 42.13 -15.12 -18.95
C ILE A 9 40.85 -14.87 -19.74
N SER A 10 40.67 -15.62 -20.82
CA SER A 10 39.40 -15.71 -21.53
C SER A 10 38.46 -16.63 -20.74
N LEU A 11 37.57 -16.07 -19.94
CA LEU A 11 36.45 -16.81 -19.35
C LEU A 11 35.33 -16.90 -20.39
N SER A 12 35.37 -17.91 -21.25
CA SER A 12 34.22 -18.30 -22.05
C SER A 12 33.28 -19.14 -21.17
N TYR A 13 32.29 -18.51 -20.56
CA TYR A 13 31.15 -19.23 -20.02
C TYR A 13 30.26 -19.65 -21.17
N PRO A 14 30.01 -20.97 -21.35
CA PRO A 14 28.99 -21.43 -22.29
C PRO A 14 27.59 -21.23 -21.64
N TYR A 15 27.13 -19.98 -21.61
CA TYR A 15 25.75 -19.70 -21.28
C TYR A 15 24.92 -19.94 -22.55
N ALA A 16 24.42 -21.15 -22.75
CA ALA A 16 23.33 -21.35 -23.70
C ALA A 16 22.11 -20.61 -23.12
N PRO A 17 21.52 -19.63 -23.85
CA PRO A 17 20.28 -19.03 -23.37
C PRO A 17 19.22 -20.13 -23.27
N VAL A 18 18.80 -20.45 -22.05
CA VAL A 18 17.60 -21.25 -21.83
C VAL A 18 16.46 -20.40 -22.40
N PRO A 19 15.68 -20.87 -23.38
CA PRO A 19 14.53 -20.15 -23.83
C PRO A 19 13.57 -20.08 -22.65
N MET A 20 13.56 -18.97 -21.94
CA MET A 20 12.46 -18.64 -21.04
C MET A 20 11.25 -18.37 -21.95
N SER A 21 10.45 -19.42 -22.18
CA SER A 21 9.07 -19.23 -22.56
C SER A 21 8.44 -18.50 -21.39
N ALA A 22 8.36 -17.19 -21.48
CA ALA A 22 7.55 -16.41 -20.56
C ALA A 22 6.15 -17.07 -20.58
N PRO A 23 5.56 -17.41 -19.43
CA PRO A 23 4.18 -17.85 -19.41
C PRO A 23 3.39 -16.77 -20.15
N ALA A 24 2.54 -17.20 -21.09
CA ALA A 24 1.72 -16.29 -21.89
C ALA A 24 1.06 -15.32 -20.90
N ALA A 25 1.30 -14.01 -21.09
CA ALA A 25 0.73 -12.98 -20.25
C ALA A 25 -0.79 -13.20 -20.23
N GLN A 26 -1.32 -13.57 -19.07
CA GLN A 26 -2.77 -13.69 -18.91
C GLN A 26 -3.33 -12.30 -19.24
N PRO A 27 -4.38 -12.19 -20.05
CA PRO A 27 -4.97 -10.92 -20.41
C PRO A 27 -5.28 -10.15 -19.11
N ALA A 28 -4.94 -8.86 -19.09
CA ALA A 28 -5.29 -7.98 -17.98
C ALA A 28 -6.79 -8.16 -17.70
N PRO A 29 -7.21 -8.31 -16.43
CA PRO A 29 -8.62 -8.48 -16.09
C PRO A 29 -9.40 -7.33 -16.71
N ALA A 30 -10.55 -7.63 -17.34
CA ALA A 30 -11.37 -6.61 -17.99
C ALA A 30 -11.92 -5.66 -16.92
N LEU A 31 -11.27 -4.52 -16.73
CA LEU A 31 -11.65 -3.49 -15.76
C LEU A 31 -13.05 -2.95 -16.07
N ALA A 32 -13.40 -2.87 -17.35
CA ALA A 32 -14.73 -2.42 -17.81
C ALA A 32 -15.85 -3.27 -17.23
N ASP A 33 -15.74 -4.61 -17.29
CA ASP A 33 -16.76 -5.51 -16.76
C ASP A 33 -16.94 -5.34 -15.24
N ALA A 34 -15.84 -5.07 -14.51
CA ALA A 34 -15.89 -4.81 -13.07
C ALA A 34 -16.57 -3.48 -12.75
N VAL A 35 -16.27 -2.42 -13.52
CA VAL A 35 -16.94 -1.12 -13.41
C VAL A 35 -18.44 -1.27 -13.65
N ASP A 36 -18.83 -1.96 -14.71
CA ASP A 36 -20.24 -2.19 -15.05
C ASP A 36 -20.96 -2.98 -13.94
N ALA A 37 -20.32 -4.01 -13.37
CA ALA A 37 -20.89 -4.78 -12.27
C ALA A 37 -21.13 -3.95 -11.01
N VAL A 38 -20.23 -3.00 -10.70
CA VAL A 38 -20.40 -2.06 -9.59
C VAL A 38 -21.49 -1.05 -9.91
N ARG A 39 -21.52 -0.48 -11.14
CA ARG A 39 -22.49 0.52 -11.57
C ARG A 39 -23.93 -0.01 -11.63
N GLN A 40 -24.12 -1.32 -11.77
CA GLN A 40 -25.44 -1.97 -11.64
C GLN A 40 -25.98 -1.93 -10.19
N ARG A 41 -25.15 -1.63 -9.20
CA ARG A 41 -25.49 -1.64 -7.76
C ARG A 41 -25.46 -0.25 -7.12
N THR A 42 -24.64 0.65 -7.65
CA THR A 42 -24.50 2.00 -7.12
C THR A 42 -24.04 2.99 -8.19
N ASP A 43 -24.64 4.18 -8.17
CA ASP A 43 -24.21 5.35 -8.98
C ASP A 43 -23.20 6.21 -8.19
N HIS A 44 -22.82 5.79 -6.98
CA HIS A 44 -21.92 6.55 -6.12
C HIS A 44 -20.56 6.76 -6.79
N THR A 45 -20.09 7.99 -6.80
CA THR A 45 -18.79 8.36 -7.37
C THR A 45 -17.86 8.80 -6.22
N PRO A 46 -16.96 7.92 -5.77
CA PRO A 46 -16.07 8.25 -4.67
C PRO A 46 -15.00 9.24 -5.11
N GLU A 47 -14.61 10.16 -4.23
CA GLU A 47 -13.42 11.00 -4.38
C GLU A 47 -12.20 10.40 -3.67
N LEU A 48 -12.44 9.61 -2.61
CA LEU A 48 -11.41 9.04 -1.75
C LEU A 48 -11.58 7.52 -1.61
N VAL A 49 -10.49 6.79 -1.79
CA VAL A 49 -10.38 5.36 -1.44
C VAL A 49 -9.77 5.24 -0.05
N LEU A 50 -10.42 4.45 0.80
CA LEU A 50 -9.92 4.05 2.11
C LEU A 50 -9.59 2.56 2.08
N ILE A 51 -8.28 2.21 1.96
CA ILE A 51 -7.85 0.81 2.09
C ILE A 51 -7.55 0.53 3.55
N LEU A 52 -8.46 -0.19 4.18
CA LEU A 52 -8.40 -0.45 5.61
C LEU A 52 -7.53 -1.67 5.90
N GLY A 53 -6.48 -1.47 6.70
CA GLY A 53 -5.65 -2.55 7.25
C GLY A 53 -6.35 -3.27 8.40
N SER A 54 -5.67 -4.28 8.95
CA SER A 54 -6.14 -5.07 10.08
C SER A 54 -6.57 -4.17 11.24
N GLY A 55 -7.80 -4.35 11.71
CA GLY A 55 -8.36 -3.64 12.87
C GLY A 55 -9.22 -2.41 12.56
N LEU A 56 -9.36 -2.00 11.28
CA LEU A 56 -10.20 -0.85 10.88
C LEU A 56 -11.45 -1.24 10.07
N GLY A 57 -11.71 -2.52 9.87
CA GLY A 57 -12.85 -2.96 9.04
C GLY A 57 -14.17 -2.28 9.41
N ASP A 58 -14.41 -2.07 10.69
CA ASP A 58 -15.65 -1.47 11.22
C ASP A 58 -15.81 0.02 10.89
N LEU A 59 -14.78 0.73 10.45
CA LEU A 59 -14.92 2.13 10.04
C LEU A 59 -15.88 2.29 8.83
N ALA A 60 -15.96 1.27 8.00
CA ALA A 60 -16.90 1.26 6.88
C ALA A 60 -18.38 1.21 7.32
N ASP A 61 -18.65 0.69 8.54
CA ASP A 61 -20.00 0.63 9.11
C ASP A 61 -20.51 2.02 9.56
N GLU A 62 -19.60 3.01 9.63
CA GLU A 62 -19.91 4.40 9.98
C GLU A 62 -20.23 5.29 8.77
N ALA A 63 -20.13 4.75 7.56
CA ALA A 63 -20.50 5.47 6.38
C ALA A 63 -22.00 5.79 6.38
N ASP A 64 -22.36 7.03 6.04
CA ASP A 64 -23.74 7.41 5.81
C ASP A 64 -24.22 6.84 4.47
N ALA A 65 -25.46 6.31 4.45
CA ALA A 65 -26.10 5.70 3.28
C ALA A 65 -25.23 4.65 2.55
N PRO A 66 -24.71 3.64 3.27
CA PRO A 66 -23.74 2.71 2.70
C PRO A 66 -24.38 1.81 1.63
N THR A 67 -23.65 1.60 0.53
CA THR A 67 -23.94 0.54 -0.44
C THR A 67 -22.79 -0.46 -0.43
N VAL A 68 -23.10 -1.68 -0.05
CA VAL A 68 -22.12 -2.77 0.00
C VAL A 68 -22.11 -3.54 -1.31
N VAL A 69 -20.94 -3.71 -1.91
CA VAL A 69 -20.72 -4.52 -3.11
C VAL A 69 -19.73 -5.62 -2.78
N PRO A 70 -20.18 -6.88 -2.62
CA PRO A 70 -19.30 -8.01 -2.35
C PRO A 70 -18.29 -8.25 -3.48
N ALA A 71 -17.09 -8.66 -3.14
CA ALA A 71 -16.00 -8.91 -4.11
C ALA A 71 -16.32 -10.07 -5.07
N ASP A 72 -17.10 -11.07 -4.63
CA ASP A 72 -17.46 -12.25 -5.41
C ASP A 72 -18.40 -11.96 -6.60
N VAL A 73 -19.11 -10.82 -6.54
CA VAL A 73 -19.98 -10.37 -7.65
C VAL A 73 -19.26 -9.40 -8.62
N ILE A 74 -18.00 -9.05 -8.34
CA ILE A 74 -17.21 -8.17 -9.19
C ILE A 74 -16.27 -9.05 -10.04
N PRO A 75 -16.41 -9.03 -11.38
CA PRO A 75 -15.55 -9.80 -12.26
C PRO A 75 -14.07 -9.49 -12.01
N ASN A 76 -13.25 -10.53 -11.94
CA ASN A 76 -11.80 -10.44 -11.75
C ASN A 76 -11.33 -9.83 -10.42
N TYR A 77 -12.21 -9.54 -9.47
CA TYR A 77 -11.79 -9.04 -8.17
C TYR A 77 -11.04 -10.15 -7.38
N PRO A 78 -9.86 -9.87 -6.80
CA PRO A 78 -9.13 -10.88 -6.04
C PRO A 78 -9.84 -11.19 -4.72
N GLN A 79 -9.82 -12.46 -4.33
CA GLN A 79 -10.40 -12.94 -3.08
C GLN A 79 -9.29 -13.12 -2.05
N SER A 80 -9.36 -12.48 -0.89
CA SER A 80 -8.39 -12.68 0.19
C SER A 80 -8.65 -14.01 0.91
N THR A 81 -7.57 -14.70 1.27
CA THR A 81 -7.59 -15.91 2.10
C THR A 81 -7.29 -15.61 3.56
N VAL A 82 -7.02 -14.34 3.89
CA VAL A 82 -6.65 -13.90 5.24
C VAL A 82 -7.90 -13.69 6.07
N GLU A 83 -7.92 -14.28 7.28
CA GLU A 83 -9.02 -14.13 8.22
C GLU A 83 -9.22 -12.66 8.62
N GLY A 84 -10.48 -12.22 8.72
CA GLY A 84 -10.86 -10.83 9.03
C GLY A 84 -10.92 -9.89 7.83
N HIS A 85 -10.65 -10.40 6.62
CA HIS A 85 -10.85 -9.66 5.38
C HIS A 85 -12.24 -9.98 4.79
N HIS A 86 -13.18 -9.02 4.89
CA HIS A 86 -14.57 -9.22 4.46
C HIS A 86 -14.73 -9.39 2.95
N GLY A 87 -13.76 -8.94 2.13
CA GLY A 87 -13.81 -9.04 0.68
C GLY A 87 -15.00 -8.28 0.08
N GLN A 88 -15.08 -6.98 0.31
CA GLN A 88 -16.15 -6.13 -0.23
C GLN A 88 -15.72 -4.68 -0.39
N LEU A 89 -16.46 -3.95 -1.23
CA LEU A 89 -16.41 -2.50 -1.35
C LEU A 89 -17.63 -1.90 -0.64
N VAL A 90 -17.43 -0.87 0.18
CA VAL A 90 -18.51 -0.13 0.81
C VAL A 90 -18.44 1.31 0.32
N PHE A 91 -19.43 1.72 -0.44
CA PHE A 91 -19.59 3.08 -0.95
C PHE A 91 -20.49 3.86 0.00
N GLY A 92 -20.16 5.11 0.26
CA GLY A 92 -20.97 5.95 1.14
C GLY A 92 -20.33 7.32 1.35
N THR A 93 -20.83 8.02 2.37
CA THR A 93 -20.28 9.31 2.78
C THR A 93 -19.70 9.19 4.19
N LEU A 94 -18.49 9.69 4.38
CA LEU A 94 -17.85 9.80 5.70
C LEU A 94 -17.48 11.26 5.92
N GLU A 95 -17.92 11.86 7.01
CA GLU A 95 -17.68 13.28 7.35
C GLU A 95 -18.03 14.24 6.17
N GLY A 96 -19.08 13.94 5.43
CA GLY A 96 -19.52 14.73 4.29
C GLY A 96 -18.75 14.49 2.97
N ARG A 97 -17.74 13.61 2.97
CA ARG A 97 -16.95 13.25 1.79
C ARG A 97 -17.44 11.96 1.15
N SER A 98 -17.46 11.93 -0.18
CA SER A 98 -17.79 10.74 -0.95
C SER A 98 -16.64 9.75 -0.91
N VAL A 99 -16.83 8.57 -0.30
CA VAL A 99 -15.77 7.60 -0.06
C VAL A 99 -16.12 6.21 -0.57
N VAL A 100 -15.09 5.41 -0.84
CA VAL A 100 -15.21 3.96 -0.96
C VAL A 100 -14.21 3.28 -0.03
N PHE A 101 -14.70 2.39 0.79
CA PHE A 101 -13.87 1.53 1.64
C PHE A 101 -13.58 0.23 0.93
N VAL A 102 -12.31 -0.13 0.87
CA VAL A 102 -11.86 -1.46 0.45
C VAL A 102 -11.67 -2.29 1.73
N GLN A 103 -12.66 -3.11 2.05
CA GLN A 103 -12.63 -3.99 3.22
C GLN A 103 -12.07 -5.35 2.84
N GLY A 104 -10.79 -5.51 3.01
CA GLY A 104 -10.04 -6.72 2.66
C GLY A 104 -8.99 -6.42 1.60
N ARG A 105 -7.78 -6.85 1.89
CA ARG A 105 -6.61 -6.70 1.03
C ARG A 105 -6.07 -8.07 0.70
N VAL A 106 -5.62 -8.25 -0.52
CA VAL A 106 -4.82 -9.42 -0.89
C VAL A 106 -3.34 -9.10 -0.78
N HIS A 107 -2.55 -10.07 -0.36
CA HIS A 107 -1.12 -9.91 -0.15
C HIS A 107 -0.30 -10.71 -1.16
N ALA A 108 0.93 -10.30 -1.40
CA ALA A 108 1.81 -10.97 -2.36
C ALA A 108 2.09 -12.44 -2.00
N TYR A 109 2.01 -12.81 -0.72
CA TYR A 109 2.20 -14.19 -0.26
C TYR A 109 0.97 -15.11 -0.50
N GLU A 110 -0.19 -14.55 -0.84
CA GLU A 110 -1.38 -15.35 -1.20
C GLU A 110 -1.31 -15.94 -2.62
N GLY A 111 -0.18 -15.73 -3.33
CA GLY A 111 0.09 -16.32 -4.63
C GLY A 111 -0.46 -15.54 -5.83
N TYR A 112 -1.07 -14.40 -5.60
CA TYR A 112 -1.52 -13.53 -6.68
C TYR A 112 -0.34 -12.85 -7.40
N PRO A 113 -0.39 -12.71 -8.73
CA PRO A 113 0.56 -11.86 -9.46
C PRO A 113 0.35 -10.40 -9.06
N THR A 114 1.43 -9.61 -9.06
CA THR A 114 1.44 -8.23 -8.56
C THR A 114 0.32 -7.34 -9.14
N PRO A 115 -0.04 -7.40 -10.44
CA PRO A 115 -1.16 -6.59 -10.98
C PRO A 115 -2.52 -6.94 -10.35
N ARG A 116 -2.69 -8.15 -9.81
CA ARG A 116 -3.95 -8.53 -9.15
C ARG A 116 -4.08 -7.91 -7.76
N LEU A 117 -2.94 -7.57 -7.10
CA LEU A 117 -2.95 -6.94 -5.78
C LEU A 117 -3.55 -5.52 -5.85
N THR A 118 -3.39 -4.85 -6.99
CA THR A 118 -3.78 -3.45 -7.17
C THR A 118 -5.11 -3.27 -7.92
N PHE A 119 -5.69 -4.35 -8.42
CA PHE A 119 -6.96 -4.31 -9.15
C PHE A 119 -8.10 -3.61 -8.38
N PRO A 120 -8.27 -3.81 -7.05
CA PRO A 120 -9.27 -3.06 -6.28
C PRO A 120 -9.09 -1.54 -6.38
N LEU A 121 -7.85 -1.06 -6.35
CA LEU A 121 -7.54 0.37 -6.46
C LEU A 121 -7.80 0.90 -7.88
N GLU A 122 -7.41 0.14 -8.92
CA GLU A 122 -7.69 0.49 -10.31
C GLU A 122 -9.20 0.64 -10.55
N LEU A 123 -10.00 -0.29 -9.99
CA LEU A 123 -11.45 -0.22 -10.05
C LEU A 123 -12.00 1.04 -9.36
N CYS A 124 -11.55 1.33 -8.14
CA CYS A 124 -11.99 2.52 -7.42
C CYS A 124 -11.61 3.82 -8.16
N HIS A 125 -10.42 3.87 -8.78
CA HIS A 125 -10.00 4.99 -9.61
C HIS A 125 -10.89 5.14 -10.86
N ALA A 126 -11.20 4.04 -11.55
CA ALA A 126 -12.09 4.04 -12.71
C ALA A 126 -13.54 4.48 -12.35
N LEU A 127 -13.94 4.31 -11.09
CA LEU A 127 -15.21 4.77 -10.54
C LEU A 127 -15.19 6.26 -10.12
N GLY A 128 -14.02 6.92 -10.16
CA GLY A 128 -13.90 8.36 -9.95
C GLY A 128 -12.94 8.80 -8.86
N ALA A 129 -12.40 7.88 -8.06
CA ALA A 129 -11.52 8.23 -6.96
C ALA A 129 -10.18 8.80 -7.45
N THR A 130 -9.74 9.89 -6.81
CA THR A 130 -8.49 10.58 -7.12
C THR A 130 -7.51 10.62 -5.95
N ARG A 131 -7.94 10.17 -4.77
CA ARG A 131 -7.14 10.17 -3.55
C ARG A 131 -7.16 8.80 -2.88
N LEU A 132 -6.04 8.41 -2.28
CA LEU A 132 -5.89 7.15 -1.55
C LEU A 132 -5.42 7.43 -0.11
N LEU A 133 -6.20 6.99 0.87
CA LEU A 133 -5.74 6.81 2.25
C LEU A 133 -5.57 5.31 2.49
N VAL A 134 -4.35 4.88 2.73
CA VAL A 134 -4.03 3.46 2.94
C VAL A 134 -3.45 3.23 4.33
N THR A 135 -3.97 2.21 5.02
CA THR A 135 -3.50 1.84 6.36
C THR A 135 -2.96 0.42 6.39
N ASN A 136 -2.05 0.16 7.32
CA ASN A 136 -1.50 -1.17 7.57
C ASN A 136 -1.08 -1.35 9.03
N SER A 137 -0.80 -2.61 9.40
CA SER A 137 -0.04 -2.96 10.60
C SER A 137 1.42 -3.19 10.21
N ALA A 138 2.36 -2.74 11.05
CA ALA A 138 3.78 -2.83 10.78
C ALA A 138 4.59 -3.13 12.05
N GLY A 139 5.69 -3.87 11.89
CA GLY A 139 6.72 -4.05 12.92
C GLY A 139 7.65 -2.85 12.96
N GLY A 140 7.83 -2.23 14.13
CA GLY A 140 8.72 -1.09 14.34
C GLY A 140 10.19 -1.52 14.28
N ILE A 141 10.97 -0.89 13.40
CA ILE A 141 12.43 -1.04 13.30
C ILE A 141 13.12 0.10 14.05
N ASN A 142 12.58 1.30 13.98
CA ASN A 142 13.09 2.46 14.70
C ASN A 142 12.89 2.25 16.20
N ARG A 143 13.99 2.27 16.96
CA ARG A 143 14.01 1.99 18.40
C ARG A 143 13.33 3.07 19.26
N THR A 144 13.04 4.23 18.69
CA THR A 144 12.30 5.30 19.37
C THR A 144 10.80 5.11 19.25
N PHE A 145 10.34 4.23 18.34
CA PHE A 145 8.94 3.91 18.19
C PHE A 145 8.48 2.93 19.27
N GLN A 146 7.20 2.99 19.60
CA GLN A 146 6.58 2.10 20.56
C GLN A 146 5.38 1.39 19.91
N PRO A 147 5.12 0.12 20.25
CA PRO A 147 3.86 -0.51 19.89
C PRO A 147 2.67 0.35 20.34
N GLY A 148 1.70 0.51 19.46
CA GLY A 148 0.55 1.40 19.66
C GLY A 148 0.70 2.78 18.99
N GLN A 149 1.85 3.15 18.50
CA GLN A 149 2.01 4.42 17.77
C GLN A 149 1.50 4.35 16.33
N LEU A 150 0.99 5.48 15.84
CA LEU A 150 0.63 5.69 14.45
C LEU A 150 1.76 6.42 13.71
N MET A 151 2.23 5.83 12.60
CA MET A 151 3.30 6.39 11.78
C MET A 151 2.74 6.82 10.42
N PHE A 152 2.87 8.08 10.06
CA PHE A 152 2.69 8.52 8.69
C PHE A 152 3.87 8.05 7.83
N ILE A 153 3.56 7.37 6.74
CA ILE A 153 4.56 6.91 5.79
C ILE A 153 4.94 8.08 4.89
N THR A 154 6.22 8.45 4.89
CA THR A 154 6.75 9.55 4.07
C THR A 154 7.59 9.06 2.90
N ASP A 155 8.08 7.81 2.98
CA ASP A 155 8.84 7.15 1.94
C ASP A 155 8.78 5.63 2.15
N HIS A 156 9.25 4.84 1.16
CA HIS A 156 9.28 3.40 1.31
C HIS A 156 10.50 2.72 0.68
N LEU A 157 10.84 1.55 1.19
CA LEU A 157 11.78 0.60 0.61
C LEU A 157 11.01 -0.59 0.02
N ASN A 158 11.04 -0.74 -1.31
CA ASN A 158 10.44 -1.88 -2.00
C ASN A 158 11.40 -3.08 -2.00
N MET A 159 11.43 -3.84 -0.91
CA MET A 159 12.32 -5.01 -0.77
C MET A 159 11.77 -6.28 -1.44
N ALA A 160 10.52 -6.24 -1.91
CA ALA A 160 9.96 -7.30 -2.75
C ALA A 160 10.42 -7.19 -4.22
N PHE A 161 11.02 -6.07 -4.62
CA PHE A 161 11.48 -5.76 -5.98
C PHE A 161 10.38 -6.00 -7.03
N ALA A 162 9.13 -5.77 -6.64
CA ALA A 162 7.96 -5.99 -7.49
C ALA A 162 7.29 -4.64 -7.78
N ASP A 163 6.92 -4.45 -9.04
CA ASP A 163 6.20 -3.27 -9.50
C ASP A 163 4.90 -3.73 -10.19
N PRO A 164 3.71 -3.34 -9.72
CA PRO A 164 2.44 -3.68 -10.36
C PRO A 164 2.33 -3.18 -11.79
N GLY A 165 2.98 -2.07 -12.10
CA GLY A 165 3.03 -1.48 -13.44
C GLY A 165 3.94 -2.20 -14.43
N GLN A 166 4.73 -3.20 -14.00
CA GLN A 166 5.55 -4.01 -14.93
C GLN A 166 4.65 -4.87 -15.82
N GLY A 167 4.55 -4.48 -17.09
CA GLY A 167 3.72 -5.13 -18.11
C GLY A 167 2.54 -4.28 -18.60
N GLN A 168 2.19 -3.23 -17.90
CA GLN A 168 1.26 -2.19 -18.34
C GLN A 168 2.02 -0.87 -18.55
N MET A 169 3.13 -0.90 -19.29
CA MET A 169 3.76 0.34 -19.68
C MET A 169 2.76 1.14 -20.51
N ALA A 170 2.11 2.12 -19.88
CA ALA A 170 1.59 3.25 -20.59
C ALA A 170 2.67 3.70 -21.58
N SER A 171 2.29 4.01 -22.81
CA SER A 171 3.29 4.34 -23.82
C SER A 171 4.21 5.43 -23.25
N PRO A 172 5.48 5.51 -23.67
CA PRO A 172 6.38 6.58 -23.22
C PRO A 172 5.80 7.99 -23.38
N ARG A 173 4.83 8.16 -24.29
CA ARG A 173 4.07 9.41 -24.48
C ARG A 173 3.07 9.65 -23.35
N ASP A 174 2.40 8.61 -22.85
CA ASP A 174 1.40 8.75 -21.78
C ASP A 174 2.09 9.01 -20.43
N THR A 175 3.25 8.39 -20.19
CA THR A 175 4.06 8.65 -18.99
C THR A 175 4.70 10.04 -19.01
N ALA A 176 5.13 10.55 -20.17
CA ALA A 176 5.65 11.91 -20.29
C ALA A 176 4.55 12.95 -20.09
N ALA A 177 3.39 12.79 -20.76
CA ALA A 177 2.26 13.70 -20.64
C ALA A 177 1.69 13.73 -19.21
N ARG A 178 1.67 12.60 -18.51
CA ARG A 178 1.25 12.52 -17.11
C ARG A 178 2.26 13.15 -16.15
N ARG A 179 3.57 12.94 -16.37
CA ARG A 179 4.64 13.62 -15.62
C ARG A 179 4.58 15.11 -15.82
N ASP A 180 4.36 15.58 -17.06
CA ASP A 180 4.28 17.01 -17.38
C ASP A 180 3.00 17.65 -16.80
N ALA A 181 1.86 16.97 -16.82
CA ALA A 181 0.63 17.41 -16.18
C ALA A 181 0.75 17.44 -14.65
N HIS A 182 1.38 16.43 -14.06
CA HIS A 182 1.62 16.37 -12.61
C HIS A 182 2.67 17.40 -12.18
N ALA A 183 3.76 17.57 -12.96
CA ALA A 183 4.78 18.58 -12.70
C ALA A 183 4.26 20.01 -12.87
N ALA A 184 3.27 20.24 -13.74
CA ALA A 184 2.68 21.56 -13.94
C ALA A 184 1.73 21.99 -12.80
N THR A 185 1.18 21.03 -12.05
CA THR A 185 0.25 21.27 -10.92
C THR A 185 0.86 20.93 -9.57
N ALA A 186 1.96 20.19 -9.54
CA ALA A 186 2.59 19.72 -8.31
C ALA A 186 3.32 20.87 -7.59
N SER A 187 3.01 21.06 -6.33
CA SER A 187 3.87 21.79 -5.39
C SER A 187 5.28 21.15 -5.41
N PRO A 188 6.36 21.93 -5.19
CA PRO A 188 7.71 21.39 -5.02
C PRO A 188 7.84 20.29 -3.95
N LEU A 189 6.80 20.09 -3.13
CA LEU A 189 6.69 19.05 -2.11
C LEU A 189 6.12 17.72 -2.66
N HIS A 190 5.66 17.65 -3.92
CA HIS A 190 5.08 16.46 -4.57
C HIS A 190 6.11 15.65 -5.38
N THR A 191 7.34 15.53 -4.93
CA THR A 191 8.40 14.80 -5.66
C THR A 191 8.48 13.32 -5.30
N GLY A 192 7.61 12.80 -4.42
CA GLY A 192 7.61 11.44 -3.92
C GLY A 192 6.33 10.67 -4.22
N TYR A 193 6.26 9.42 -3.74
CA TYR A 193 5.09 8.56 -3.85
C TYR A 193 3.96 8.94 -2.87
N TYR A 194 4.25 9.73 -1.86
CA TYR A 194 3.30 10.19 -0.83
C TYR A 194 3.13 11.70 -0.92
N ASP A 195 1.90 12.18 -0.72
CA ASP A 195 1.63 13.61 -0.62
C ASP A 195 2.09 14.13 0.74
N LEU A 196 3.23 14.80 0.77
CA LEU A 196 3.82 15.33 1.99
C LEU A 196 3.05 16.52 2.55
N GLU A 197 2.34 17.27 1.71
CA GLU A 197 1.49 18.38 2.16
C GLU A 197 0.25 17.82 2.87
N TRP A 198 -0.43 16.84 2.26
CA TRP A 198 -1.54 16.13 2.91
C TRP A 198 -1.09 15.45 4.20
N THR A 199 0.09 14.78 4.18
CA THR A 199 0.69 14.18 5.38
C THR A 199 0.90 15.20 6.49
N ARG A 200 1.38 16.42 6.17
CA ARG A 200 1.60 17.48 7.15
C ARG A 200 0.29 17.99 7.74
N GLN A 201 -0.73 18.18 6.89
CA GLN A 201 -2.08 18.57 7.31
C GLN A 201 -2.70 17.49 8.22
N ALA A 202 -2.62 16.23 7.81
CA ALA A 202 -3.12 15.09 8.57
C ALA A 202 -2.43 14.96 9.95
N GLN A 203 -1.13 15.22 10.02
CA GLN A 203 -0.38 15.24 11.28
C GLN A 203 -0.85 16.38 12.21
N HIS A 204 -1.10 17.56 11.66
CA HIS A 204 -1.63 18.69 12.42
C HIS A 204 -3.02 18.39 12.98
N VAL A 205 -3.90 17.85 12.13
CA VAL A 205 -5.24 17.39 12.53
C VAL A 205 -5.16 16.33 13.62
N GLY A 206 -4.25 15.35 13.50
CA GLY A 206 -4.04 14.34 14.54
C GLY A 206 -3.65 14.95 15.89
N ALA A 207 -2.74 15.93 15.88
CA ALA A 207 -2.33 16.61 17.09
C ALA A 207 -3.48 17.41 17.76
N GLU A 208 -4.36 18.03 16.96
CA GLU A 208 -5.57 18.70 17.48
C GLU A 208 -6.55 17.71 18.14
N GLN A 209 -6.59 16.45 17.68
CA GLN A 209 -7.40 15.38 18.27
C GLN A 209 -6.70 14.67 19.45
N GLY A 210 -5.49 15.10 19.82
CA GLY A 210 -4.70 14.47 20.88
C GLY A 210 -4.04 13.14 20.46
N VAL A 211 -4.06 12.80 19.17
CA VAL A 211 -3.43 11.61 18.62
C VAL A 211 -1.97 11.89 18.29
N LEU A 212 -1.06 11.27 19.04
CA LEU A 212 0.37 11.39 18.81
C LEU A 212 0.81 10.52 17.64
N THR A 213 1.43 11.13 16.65
CA THR A 213 1.90 10.46 15.45
C THR A 213 3.40 10.68 15.24
N VAL A 214 4.04 9.74 14.56
CA VAL A 214 5.43 9.85 14.07
C VAL A 214 5.45 9.81 12.55
N ARG A 215 6.61 10.04 11.95
CA ARG A 215 6.86 9.87 10.52
C ARG A 215 7.95 8.85 10.31
N GLY A 216 7.92 8.15 9.18
CA GLY A 216 8.98 7.19 8.89
C GLY A 216 8.91 6.60 7.49
N THR A 217 9.97 5.85 7.20
CA THR A 217 10.14 5.05 5.98
C THR A 217 9.63 3.64 6.23
N TYR A 218 8.72 3.18 5.38
CA TYR A 218 8.14 1.84 5.46
C TYR A 218 8.89 0.88 4.53
N ALA A 219 9.34 -0.28 5.04
CA ALA A 219 9.90 -1.34 4.22
C ALA A 219 8.82 -2.37 3.87
N TRP A 220 8.65 -2.67 2.59
CA TRP A 220 7.78 -3.74 2.13
C TRP A 220 8.56 -5.00 1.84
N THR A 221 8.25 -6.07 2.58
CA THR A 221 8.73 -7.44 2.34
C THR A 221 7.59 -8.30 1.82
N ARG A 222 7.93 -9.41 1.16
CA ARG A 222 6.92 -10.22 0.48
C ARG A 222 6.11 -11.10 1.42
N GLY A 223 6.67 -11.49 2.58
CA GLY A 223 6.08 -12.49 3.47
C GLY A 223 6.00 -13.90 2.84
N PRO A 224 5.26 -14.88 3.44
CA PRO A 224 4.50 -14.77 4.69
C PRO A 224 5.35 -14.82 5.97
N SER A 225 6.64 -15.23 5.87
CA SER A 225 7.52 -15.31 7.03
C SER A 225 7.90 -13.93 7.51
N TYR A 226 7.92 -13.73 8.82
CA TYR A 226 8.52 -12.54 9.43
C TYR A 226 10.02 -12.50 9.15
N GLU A 227 10.59 -11.30 9.22
CA GLU A 227 11.99 -11.04 8.98
C GLU A 227 12.86 -11.72 10.04
N THR A 228 14.03 -12.20 9.63
CA THR A 228 15.09 -12.61 10.55
C THR A 228 15.73 -11.39 11.23
N ARG A 229 16.41 -11.60 12.35
CA ARG A 229 17.18 -10.53 13.02
C ARG A 229 18.25 -9.88 12.11
N ALA A 230 18.77 -10.63 11.14
CA ALA A 230 19.74 -10.11 10.18
C ALA A 230 19.09 -9.20 9.15
N GLU A 231 17.92 -9.59 8.64
CA GLU A 231 17.11 -8.78 7.73
C GLU A 231 16.62 -7.49 8.41
N VAL A 232 16.19 -7.55 9.68
CA VAL A 232 15.81 -6.35 10.43
C VAL A 232 16.99 -5.39 10.58
N ARG A 233 18.23 -5.90 10.88
CA ARG A 233 19.42 -5.04 10.92
C ARG A 233 19.76 -4.44 9.55
N MET A 234 19.60 -5.21 8.47
CA MET A 234 19.78 -4.72 7.10
C MET A 234 18.81 -3.59 6.80
N LEU A 235 17.50 -3.79 7.05
CA LEU A 235 16.46 -2.79 6.83
C LEU A 235 16.73 -1.52 7.65
N SER A 236 17.11 -1.64 8.91
CA SER A 236 17.52 -0.52 9.75
C SER A 236 18.70 0.25 9.16
N THR A 237 19.72 -0.46 8.63
CA THR A 237 20.89 0.17 7.98
C THR A 237 20.51 0.90 6.69
N LEU A 238 19.49 0.41 5.96
CA LEU A 238 18.95 1.05 4.77
C LEU A 238 18.02 2.23 5.09
N GLY A 239 17.71 2.49 6.36
CA GLY A 239 16.91 3.62 6.80
C GLY A 239 15.42 3.34 6.95
N ALA A 240 15.01 2.06 7.04
CA ALA A 240 13.63 1.72 7.35
C ALA A 240 13.30 1.99 8.82
N ASP A 241 12.14 2.57 9.08
CA ASP A 241 11.56 2.80 10.41
C ASP A 241 10.55 1.74 10.81
N ALA A 242 9.88 1.15 9.83
CA ALA A 242 8.90 0.07 10.03
C ALA A 242 8.94 -0.91 8.87
N VAL A 243 8.43 -2.14 9.09
CA VAL A 243 8.37 -3.20 8.09
C VAL A 243 7.01 -3.89 8.09
N GLY A 244 6.56 -4.28 6.90
CA GLY A 244 5.33 -5.07 6.72
C GLY A 244 5.21 -5.64 5.32
N MET A 245 4.06 -6.28 5.04
CA MET A 245 3.90 -7.15 3.86
C MET A 245 2.88 -6.62 2.85
N SER A 246 2.54 -5.32 2.89
CA SER A 246 1.48 -4.73 2.06
C SER A 246 1.79 -3.29 1.66
N THR A 247 0.79 -2.56 1.16
CA THR A 247 0.77 -1.08 1.00
C THR A 247 1.57 -0.56 -0.19
N VAL A 248 2.83 -0.96 -0.35
CA VAL A 248 3.68 -0.43 -1.43
C VAL A 248 3.12 -0.73 -2.83
N PRO A 249 2.54 -1.92 -3.13
CA PRO A 249 1.89 -2.14 -4.42
C PRO A 249 0.79 -1.13 -4.72
N GLU A 250 -0.08 -0.85 -3.74
CA GLU A 250 -1.17 0.12 -3.89
C GLU A 250 -0.64 1.55 -4.06
N VAL A 251 0.42 1.92 -3.33
CA VAL A 251 1.08 3.23 -3.46
C VAL A 251 1.71 3.40 -4.84
N LEU A 252 2.41 2.40 -5.35
CA LEU A 252 2.99 2.42 -6.71
C LEU A 252 1.91 2.56 -7.78
N GLN A 253 0.81 1.82 -7.63
CA GLN A 253 -0.32 1.90 -8.57
C GLN A 253 -1.05 3.24 -8.47
N ALA A 254 -1.30 3.75 -7.27
CA ALA A 254 -1.91 5.07 -7.06
C ALA A 254 -1.08 6.17 -7.74
N HIS A 255 0.24 6.13 -7.56
CA HIS A 255 1.15 7.06 -8.22
C HIS A 255 1.09 6.95 -9.77
N ALA A 256 1.04 5.71 -10.31
CA ALA A 256 0.89 5.48 -11.75
C ALA A 256 -0.46 6.00 -12.30
N LEU A 257 -1.50 6.02 -11.47
CA LEU A 257 -2.83 6.57 -11.79
C LEU A 257 -2.94 8.07 -11.54
N GLY A 258 -1.91 8.73 -10.98
CA GLY A 258 -1.91 10.16 -10.66
C GLY A 258 -2.78 10.52 -9.45
N MET A 259 -2.95 9.59 -8.51
CA MET A 259 -3.70 9.81 -7.27
C MET A 259 -2.79 10.39 -6.19
N ASP A 260 -3.34 11.26 -5.33
CA ASP A 260 -2.68 11.68 -4.10
C ASP A 260 -2.72 10.56 -3.07
N VAL A 261 -1.62 10.33 -2.34
CA VAL A 261 -1.49 9.20 -1.41
C VAL A 261 -1.12 9.66 -0.01
N LEU A 262 -1.89 9.19 0.98
CA LEU A 262 -1.59 9.27 2.40
C LEU A 262 -1.50 7.85 2.98
N GLY A 263 -0.34 7.49 3.55
CA GLY A 263 -0.10 6.20 4.19
C GLY A 263 0.01 6.32 5.70
N ILE A 264 -0.64 5.41 6.42
CA ILE A 264 -0.57 5.32 7.88
C ILE A 264 -0.26 3.88 8.30
N SER A 265 0.81 3.67 9.04
CA SER A 265 1.14 2.40 9.68
C SER A 265 0.77 2.44 11.16
N THR A 266 0.10 1.41 11.64
CA THR A 266 0.02 1.12 13.08
C THR A 266 1.24 0.29 13.46
N ILE A 267 2.09 0.79 14.34
CA ILE A 267 3.20 0.03 14.89
C ILE A 267 2.63 -0.94 15.91
N THR A 268 2.47 -2.21 15.53
CA THR A 268 1.82 -3.22 16.37
C THR A 268 2.77 -3.93 17.30
N ASN A 269 4.03 -4.00 16.93
CA ASN A 269 5.07 -4.73 17.64
C ASN A 269 6.45 -4.17 17.27
N PHE A 270 7.49 -4.53 17.99
CA PHE A 270 8.86 -4.38 17.52
C PHE A 270 9.16 -5.44 16.46
N ALA A 271 9.91 -5.06 15.41
CA ALA A 271 10.39 -6.02 14.43
C ALA A 271 11.30 -7.09 15.08
N ALA A 272 11.44 -8.24 14.43
CA ALA A 272 12.09 -9.42 15.01
C ALA A 272 13.49 -9.13 15.59
N GLY A 273 13.69 -9.50 16.85
CA GLY A 273 14.93 -9.33 17.59
C GLY A 273 15.19 -7.94 18.15
N LEU A 274 14.24 -7.02 18.08
CA LEU A 274 14.29 -5.71 18.74
C LEU A 274 13.49 -5.69 20.04
N GLY A 275 12.44 -6.50 20.15
CA GLY A 275 11.66 -6.73 21.36
C GLY A 275 12.18 -7.90 22.20
N HIS A 276 11.62 -8.06 23.39
CA HIS A 276 11.97 -9.15 24.32
C HIS A 276 11.11 -10.41 24.12
N GLU A 277 10.03 -10.32 23.36
CA GLU A 277 9.04 -11.39 23.19
C GLU A 277 9.14 -12.04 21.81
N VAL A 278 8.65 -13.29 21.73
CA VAL A 278 8.46 -13.97 20.45
C VAL A 278 7.24 -13.35 19.78
N LEU A 279 7.39 -12.94 18.55
CA LEU A 279 6.32 -12.33 17.74
C LEU A 279 5.27 -13.39 17.40
N GLU A 280 4.04 -13.17 17.90
CA GLU A 280 2.88 -13.96 17.52
C GLU A 280 1.84 -13.07 16.81
N HIS A 281 1.10 -13.65 15.87
CA HIS A 281 0.08 -12.91 15.11
C HIS A 281 -1.02 -12.35 16.03
N ASP A 282 -1.35 -13.07 17.09
CA ASP A 282 -2.35 -12.64 18.08
C ASP A 282 -1.96 -11.36 18.83
N ASP A 283 -0.67 -11.11 19.04
CA ASP A 283 -0.20 -9.89 19.70
C ASP A 283 -0.32 -8.68 18.78
N VAL A 284 -0.08 -8.88 17.47
CA VAL A 284 -0.35 -7.87 16.43
C VAL A 284 -1.82 -7.47 16.43
N LEU A 285 -2.73 -8.43 16.54
CA LEU A 285 -4.17 -8.18 16.58
C LEU A 285 -4.59 -7.44 17.86
N LYS A 286 -4.06 -7.82 19.03
CA LYS A 286 -4.37 -7.16 20.31
C LYS A 286 -3.97 -5.69 20.33
N VAL A 287 -2.73 -5.38 19.92
CA VAL A 287 -2.26 -3.99 19.85
C VAL A 287 -3.06 -3.21 18.80
N GLY A 288 -3.35 -3.80 17.65
CA GLY A 288 -4.22 -3.20 16.63
C GLY A 288 -5.59 -2.82 17.20
N GLN A 289 -6.20 -3.67 18.04
CA GLN A 289 -7.46 -3.38 18.70
C GLN A 289 -7.36 -2.24 19.72
N GLN A 290 -6.25 -2.15 20.47
CA GLN A 290 -6.02 -1.08 21.45
C GLN A 290 -5.90 0.30 20.79
N VAL A 291 -5.25 0.36 19.61
CA VAL A 291 -5.01 1.62 18.88
C VAL A 291 -6.15 2.00 17.94
N ARG A 292 -7.14 1.10 17.80
CA ARG A 292 -8.28 1.29 16.90
C ARG A 292 -9.00 2.63 17.10
N GLY A 293 -9.20 3.02 18.38
CA GLY A 293 -9.86 4.27 18.73
C GLY A 293 -9.13 5.49 18.18
N ASP A 294 -7.81 5.55 18.39
CA ASP A 294 -6.98 6.65 17.94
C ASP A 294 -6.89 6.72 16.41
N LEU A 295 -6.69 5.55 15.76
CA LEU A 295 -6.62 5.48 14.31
C LEU A 295 -7.96 5.88 13.65
N ARG A 296 -9.08 5.42 14.21
CA ARG A 296 -10.43 5.80 13.77
C ARG A 296 -10.66 7.31 13.92
N THR A 297 -10.33 7.88 15.08
CA THR A 297 -10.42 9.32 15.33
C THR A 297 -9.58 10.10 14.34
N LEU A 298 -8.34 9.66 14.12
CA LEU A 298 -7.42 10.29 13.16
C LEU A 298 -7.97 10.24 11.74
N VAL A 299 -8.41 9.07 11.24
CA VAL A 299 -8.91 8.92 9.88
C VAL A 299 -10.16 9.77 9.66
N ARG A 300 -11.12 9.77 10.58
CA ARG A 300 -12.31 10.63 10.48
C ARG A 300 -11.96 12.11 10.39
N ALA A 301 -11.10 12.58 11.30
CA ALA A 301 -10.68 13.98 11.32
C ALA A 301 -9.87 14.38 10.06
N ILE A 302 -9.09 13.46 9.48
CA ILE A 302 -8.42 13.67 8.19
C ILE A 302 -9.45 13.81 7.08
N VAL A 303 -10.42 12.90 7.00
CA VAL A 303 -11.47 12.94 5.97
C VAL A 303 -12.31 14.21 6.06
N GLU A 304 -12.63 14.69 7.28
CA GLU A 304 -13.37 15.92 7.51
C GLU A 304 -12.62 17.16 7.04
N LYS A 305 -11.31 17.27 7.36
CA LYS A 305 -10.55 18.52 7.30
C LYS A 305 -9.62 18.64 6.10
N THR A 306 -9.36 17.57 5.38
CA THR A 306 -8.38 17.53 4.26
C THR A 306 -8.96 17.00 2.97
#